data_2ca9845bacbac18b54e5a83eadc9cf62
#
_entry.id   2ca9845bacbac18b54e5a83eadc9cf62
#
_cell.length_a   1.000
_cell.length_b   1.000
_cell.length_c   1.000
_cell.angle_alpha   90.00
_cell.angle_beta   90.00
_cell.angle_gamma   90.00
#
_symmetry.space_group_name_H-M   'P 1'
#
loop_
_entity.id
_entity.type
_entity.pdbx_description
1 polymer ?
#
loop_
_entity_poly.entity_id
_entity_poly.type
_entity_poly.pdbx_seq_one_letter_code
_entity_poly.pdbx_strand_id
1 'polypeptide(L)'
;MIDRYCVFGHPVTHSKSPAIHAAFAEQTGEAIEYTAIEAPLEDFAGAWRRFVAEGGRGANVTVPFKEEAFRLCDTLSLRARRAGAVNTLILGGNGLSNELKVYGDTTDGVGLVRDLKRHGVTLAGARLLVLGAGGAVRGVLEPLLAEEPASLLVANRTAAKAEALAADFRELGEIAGGGFDAVVGQFDAVINGTSASLAGDLPPLPEGLFAPEAIAYDMMYGAEPTVFLRWAVEHGAQPVDGLGMLVEQAAESFFQWRGKRPATGPVLKALRHSL
;
A
#
# COMPACT_ATOMS: atom_id res chain seq x y z
N MET A 1 7.50 -26.27 -14.65
CA MET A 1 6.68 -26.43 -13.43
C MET A 1 6.01 -25.06 -13.21
N ILE A 2 4.72 -25.02 -12.85
CA ILE A 2 4.00 -23.77 -12.61
C ILE A 2 4.20 -23.42 -11.13
N ASP A 3 4.75 -22.24 -10.84
CA ASP A 3 4.91 -21.75 -9.47
C ASP A 3 3.61 -21.16 -8.95
N ARG A 4 3.24 -21.48 -7.70
CA ARG A 4 1.96 -21.11 -7.11
C ARG A 4 2.12 -19.94 -6.14
N TYR A 5 1.27 -18.93 -6.33
CA TYR A 5 1.15 -17.75 -5.48
C TYR A 5 -0.31 -17.51 -5.11
N CYS A 6 -0.54 -16.72 -4.10
CA CYS A 6 -1.91 -16.37 -3.71
C CYS A 6 -1.98 -15.00 -3.03
N VAL A 7 -3.20 -14.52 -2.79
CA VAL A 7 -3.49 -13.49 -1.80
C VAL A 7 -4.29 -14.11 -0.66
N PHE A 8 -3.84 -13.88 0.57
CA PHE A 8 -4.59 -14.19 1.80
C PHE A 8 -5.32 -12.95 2.32
N GLY A 9 -6.55 -13.12 2.74
CA GLY A 9 -7.37 -12.10 3.39
C GLY A 9 -8.63 -12.68 3.99
N HIS A 10 -9.45 -11.82 4.65
CA HIS A 10 -10.76 -12.22 5.18
C HIS A 10 -11.68 -10.99 5.31
N PRO A 11 -12.70 -10.84 4.43
CA PRO A 11 -12.93 -11.61 3.20
C PRO A 11 -11.91 -11.28 2.09
N VAL A 12 -11.77 -12.14 1.08
CA VAL A 12 -10.82 -11.95 -0.03
C VAL A 12 -11.40 -12.25 -1.41
N THR A 13 -12.65 -12.71 -1.47
CA THR A 13 -13.33 -13.14 -2.71
C THR A 13 -13.42 -12.06 -3.78
N HIS A 14 -13.42 -10.79 -3.40
CA HIS A 14 -13.50 -9.65 -4.33
C HIS A 14 -12.13 -9.08 -4.72
N SER A 15 -11.03 -9.74 -4.31
CA SER A 15 -9.69 -9.27 -4.62
C SER A 15 -9.43 -9.23 -6.14
N LYS A 16 -8.89 -8.10 -6.60
CA LYS A 16 -8.45 -7.93 -7.99
C LYS A 16 -7.06 -8.52 -8.24
N SER A 17 -6.33 -8.93 -7.18
CA SER A 17 -4.95 -9.44 -7.29
C SER A 17 -4.81 -10.64 -8.23
N PRO A 18 -5.72 -11.64 -8.27
CA PRO A 18 -5.60 -12.74 -9.23
C PRO A 18 -5.59 -12.27 -10.68
N ALA A 19 -6.48 -11.36 -11.06
CA ALA A 19 -6.53 -10.82 -12.42
C ALA A 19 -5.28 -9.98 -12.76
N ILE A 20 -4.78 -9.20 -11.79
CA ILE A 20 -3.56 -8.40 -11.95
C ILE A 20 -2.36 -9.31 -12.21
N HIS A 21 -2.14 -10.32 -11.37
CA HIS A 21 -0.99 -11.22 -11.48
C HIS A 21 -1.07 -12.14 -12.69
N ALA A 22 -2.27 -12.54 -13.14
CA ALA A 22 -2.46 -13.26 -14.39
C ALA A 22 -2.02 -12.42 -15.59
N ALA A 23 -2.41 -11.14 -15.63
CA ALA A 23 -1.98 -10.21 -16.67
C ALA A 23 -0.46 -9.97 -16.64
N PHE A 24 0.16 -9.88 -15.47
CA PHE A 24 1.61 -9.77 -15.33
C PHE A 24 2.34 -11.03 -15.82
N ALA A 25 1.82 -12.21 -15.50
CA ALA A 25 2.36 -13.47 -15.98
C ALA A 25 2.35 -13.57 -17.51
N GLU A 26 1.24 -13.21 -18.14
CA GLU A 26 1.09 -13.17 -19.60
C GLU A 26 2.10 -12.22 -20.25
N GLN A 27 2.22 -10.97 -19.72
CA GLN A 27 3.15 -9.97 -20.26
C GLN A 27 4.62 -10.41 -20.16
N THR A 28 4.98 -11.11 -19.09
CA THR A 28 6.39 -11.46 -18.81
C THR A 28 6.78 -12.84 -19.26
N GLY A 29 5.81 -13.64 -19.71
CA GLY A 29 6.02 -15.04 -20.06
C GLY A 29 6.34 -15.94 -18.88
N GLU A 30 5.92 -15.55 -17.65
CA GLU A 30 6.16 -16.31 -16.44
C GLU A 30 5.04 -17.33 -16.21
N ALA A 31 5.44 -18.60 -15.96
CA ALA A 31 4.50 -19.68 -15.66
C ALA A 31 4.13 -19.67 -14.17
N ILE A 32 3.16 -18.86 -13.80
CA ILE A 32 2.62 -18.81 -12.44
C ILE A 32 1.12 -19.08 -12.40
N GLU A 33 0.65 -19.64 -11.31
CA GLU A 33 -0.75 -19.67 -10.88
C GLU A 33 -0.94 -18.74 -9.69
N TYR A 34 -1.94 -17.86 -9.75
CA TYR A 34 -2.22 -16.95 -8.65
C TYR A 34 -3.70 -17.01 -8.26
N THR A 35 -3.97 -17.30 -6.99
CA THR A 35 -5.33 -17.51 -6.47
C THR A 35 -5.63 -16.60 -5.27
N ALA A 36 -6.91 -16.49 -4.89
CA ALA A 36 -7.33 -15.87 -3.64
C ALA A 36 -7.70 -16.99 -2.64
N ILE A 37 -7.15 -16.89 -1.45
CA ILE A 37 -7.40 -17.87 -0.36
C ILE A 37 -7.92 -17.12 0.87
N GLU A 38 -9.15 -17.43 1.26
CA GLU A 38 -9.71 -16.92 2.50
C GLU A 38 -9.15 -17.73 3.67
N ALA A 39 -8.33 -17.06 4.51
CA ALA A 39 -7.77 -17.70 5.69
C ALA A 39 -8.72 -17.56 6.90
N PRO A 40 -8.76 -18.57 7.77
CA PRO A 40 -9.47 -18.46 9.05
C PRO A 40 -8.89 -17.33 9.91
N LEU A 41 -9.74 -16.57 10.60
CA LEU A 41 -9.30 -15.45 11.44
C LEU A 41 -8.33 -15.87 12.55
N GLU A 42 -8.50 -17.09 13.07
CA GLU A 42 -7.71 -17.60 14.19
C GLU A 42 -6.50 -18.48 13.76
N ASP A 43 -6.34 -18.76 12.45
CA ASP A 43 -5.30 -19.69 11.98
C ASP A 43 -4.68 -19.29 10.62
N PHE A 44 -4.27 -18.05 10.48
CA PHE A 44 -3.53 -17.58 9.30
C PHE A 44 -2.22 -18.37 9.09
N ALA A 45 -1.47 -18.60 10.17
CA ALA A 45 -0.22 -19.36 10.11
C ALA A 45 -0.43 -20.79 9.64
N GLY A 46 -1.51 -21.44 10.01
CA GLY A 46 -1.88 -22.77 9.49
C GLY A 46 -2.27 -22.72 8.01
N ALA A 47 -3.02 -21.70 7.58
CA ALA A 47 -3.35 -21.50 6.16
C ALA A 47 -2.08 -21.34 5.31
N TRP A 48 -1.13 -20.52 5.76
CA TRP A 48 0.18 -20.37 5.11
C TRP A 48 0.94 -21.70 5.02
N ARG A 49 1.07 -22.44 6.14
CA ARG A 49 1.78 -23.73 6.14
C ARG A 49 1.14 -24.75 5.19
N ARG A 50 -0.19 -24.83 5.10
CA ARG A 50 -0.89 -25.71 4.14
C ARG A 50 -0.58 -25.30 2.71
N PHE A 51 -0.63 -24.02 2.39
CA PHE A 51 -0.32 -23.50 1.06
C PHE A 51 1.14 -23.83 0.65
N VAL A 52 2.10 -23.67 1.54
CA VAL A 52 3.51 -24.04 1.30
C VAL A 52 3.65 -25.54 1.08
N ALA A 53 3.01 -26.37 1.91
CA ALA A 53 3.02 -27.83 1.75
C ALA A 53 2.46 -28.31 0.40
N GLU A 54 1.53 -27.55 -0.17
CA GLU A 54 0.93 -27.77 -1.49
C GLU A 54 1.75 -27.16 -2.64
N GLY A 55 2.97 -26.68 -2.37
CA GLY A 55 3.88 -26.14 -3.38
C GLY A 55 3.82 -24.63 -3.58
N GLY A 56 3.20 -23.88 -2.67
CA GLY A 56 3.21 -22.42 -2.68
C GLY A 56 4.60 -21.83 -2.56
N ARG A 57 4.90 -20.76 -3.31
CA ARG A 57 6.20 -20.08 -3.38
C ARG A 57 6.22 -18.72 -2.74
N GLY A 58 5.09 -18.07 -2.60
CA GLY A 58 4.93 -16.75 -2.01
C GLY A 58 3.47 -16.33 -1.99
N ALA A 59 3.18 -15.26 -1.28
CA ALA A 59 1.81 -14.75 -1.18
C ALA A 59 1.79 -13.25 -0.94
N ASN A 60 0.74 -12.59 -1.42
CA ASN A 60 0.33 -11.31 -0.84
C ASN A 60 -0.57 -11.56 0.38
N VAL A 61 -0.59 -10.60 1.27
CA VAL A 61 -1.41 -10.62 2.48
C VAL A 61 -2.14 -9.29 2.61
N THR A 62 -3.46 -9.38 2.79
CA THR A 62 -4.29 -8.21 3.06
C THR A 62 -4.96 -8.31 4.42
N VAL A 63 -5.87 -7.39 4.71
CA VAL A 63 -6.59 -7.35 5.99
C VAL A 63 -7.30 -8.67 6.28
N PRO A 64 -7.29 -9.12 7.55
CA PRO A 64 -6.69 -8.47 8.72
C PRO A 64 -5.26 -8.97 9.05
N PHE A 65 -4.62 -9.77 8.19
CA PHE A 65 -3.49 -10.65 8.53
C PHE A 65 -2.09 -10.04 8.37
N LYS A 66 -1.95 -8.77 7.94
CA LYS A 66 -0.63 -8.15 7.68
C LYS A 66 0.32 -8.15 8.88
N GLU A 67 -0.22 -8.00 10.10
CA GLU A 67 0.58 -8.07 11.33
C GLU A 67 0.92 -9.52 11.72
N GLU A 68 0.03 -10.47 11.44
CA GLU A 68 0.34 -11.90 11.67
C GLU A 68 1.40 -12.38 10.69
N ALA A 69 1.31 -11.97 9.42
CA ALA A 69 2.33 -12.23 8.42
C ALA A 69 3.70 -11.67 8.83
N PHE A 70 3.73 -10.47 9.44
CA PHE A 70 4.94 -9.89 10.00
C PHE A 70 5.57 -10.79 11.06
N ARG A 71 4.78 -11.33 12.00
CA ARG A 71 5.27 -12.23 13.07
C ARG A 71 5.70 -13.60 12.56
N LEU A 72 5.19 -14.02 11.40
CA LEU A 72 5.48 -15.33 10.80
C LEU A 72 6.83 -15.34 10.07
N CYS A 73 7.37 -14.19 9.68
CA CYS A 73 8.57 -14.09 8.86
C CYS A 73 9.85 -14.34 9.65
N ASP A 74 10.77 -15.15 9.07
CA ASP A 74 12.13 -15.34 9.59
C ASP A 74 12.99 -14.09 9.37
N THR A 75 12.75 -13.38 8.28
CA THR A 75 13.51 -12.19 7.89
C THR A 75 12.55 -11.14 7.32
N LEU A 76 12.82 -9.89 7.60
CA LEU A 76 11.99 -8.76 7.19
C LEU A 76 12.82 -7.70 6.46
N SER A 77 12.25 -7.08 5.44
CA SER A 77 12.79 -5.85 4.86
C SER A 77 12.79 -4.72 5.91
N LEU A 78 13.61 -3.68 5.70
CA LEU A 78 13.62 -2.52 6.60
C LEU A 78 12.25 -1.87 6.67
N ARG A 79 11.60 -1.65 5.51
CA ARG A 79 10.29 -1.02 5.42
C ARG A 79 9.19 -1.86 6.09
N ALA A 80 9.20 -3.19 5.95
CA ALA A 80 8.27 -4.05 6.65
C ALA A 80 8.46 -4.02 8.16
N ARG A 81 9.73 -3.98 8.61
CA ARG A 81 10.08 -3.89 10.03
C ARG A 81 9.56 -2.59 10.66
N ARG A 82 9.70 -1.46 9.98
CA ARG A 82 9.19 -0.16 10.43
C ARG A 82 7.66 -0.07 10.36
N ALA A 83 7.08 -0.65 9.30
CA ALA A 83 5.64 -0.71 9.17
C ALA A 83 4.97 -1.61 10.23
N GLY A 84 5.70 -2.60 10.77
CA GLY A 84 5.13 -3.63 11.63
C GLY A 84 4.12 -4.52 10.92
N ALA A 85 4.19 -4.58 9.58
CA ALA A 85 3.22 -5.27 8.74
C ALA A 85 3.89 -5.78 7.45
N VAL A 86 3.40 -6.91 6.96
CA VAL A 86 3.85 -7.56 5.73
C VAL A 86 2.66 -7.75 4.80
N ASN A 87 2.79 -7.33 3.54
CA ASN A 87 1.82 -7.62 2.49
C ASN A 87 2.37 -8.60 1.44
N THR A 88 3.67 -8.95 1.52
CA THR A 88 4.33 -9.82 0.54
C THR A 88 5.22 -10.83 1.26
N LEU A 89 4.90 -12.11 1.11
CA LEU A 89 5.66 -13.24 1.61
C LEU A 89 6.43 -13.90 0.47
N ILE A 90 7.71 -14.20 0.70
CA ILE A 90 8.58 -14.87 -0.25
C ILE A 90 9.17 -16.09 0.43
N LEU A 91 8.96 -17.27 -0.14
CA LEU A 91 9.55 -18.51 0.34
C LEU A 91 10.84 -18.76 -0.41
N GLY A 92 11.96 -18.82 0.31
CA GLY A 92 13.27 -19.05 -0.28
C GLY A 92 14.20 -19.82 0.63
N GLY A 93 15.15 -20.53 0.04
CA GLY A 93 16.29 -21.13 0.75
C GLY A 93 17.50 -20.22 0.67
N ASN A 94 18.34 -20.20 1.70
CA ASN A 94 19.60 -19.44 1.70
C ASN A 94 20.75 -20.12 0.91
N GLY A 95 20.44 -21.18 0.16
CA GLY A 95 21.42 -21.95 -0.63
C GLY A 95 22.42 -22.77 0.20
N LEU A 96 22.48 -22.61 1.51
CA LEU A 96 23.39 -23.26 2.44
C LEU A 96 22.71 -24.32 3.31
N SER A 97 21.38 -24.28 3.42
CA SER A 97 20.57 -25.27 4.12
C SER A 97 19.34 -25.63 3.26
N ASN A 98 18.83 -26.86 3.43
CA ASN A 98 17.57 -27.28 2.82
C ASN A 98 16.34 -26.66 3.52
N GLU A 99 16.54 -25.80 4.49
CA GLU A 99 15.47 -25.15 5.24
C GLU A 99 14.93 -23.93 4.47
N LEU A 100 13.66 -24.00 4.16
CA LEU A 100 12.95 -22.87 3.53
C LEU A 100 12.68 -21.81 4.59
N LYS A 101 13.06 -20.56 4.30
CA LYS A 101 12.80 -19.41 5.15
C LYS A 101 11.76 -18.50 4.53
N VAL A 102 10.99 -17.83 5.38
CA VAL A 102 9.99 -16.85 4.98
C VAL A 102 10.58 -15.45 5.10
N TYR A 103 10.76 -14.79 3.95
CA TYR A 103 11.10 -13.39 3.91
C TYR A 103 9.82 -12.56 3.73
N GLY A 104 9.68 -11.50 4.52
CA GLY A 104 8.53 -10.61 4.51
C GLY A 104 8.88 -9.20 4.07
N ASP A 105 8.01 -8.63 3.23
CA ASP A 105 8.12 -7.26 2.77
C ASP A 105 6.77 -6.55 2.77
N THR A 106 6.79 -5.20 2.70
CA THR A 106 5.61 -4.39 2.40
C THR A 106 5.84 -3.55 1.16
N THR A 107 4.98 -3.73 0.17
CA THR A 107 5.07 -3.08 -1.14
C THR A 107 4.08 -1.92 -1.29
N ASP A 108 3.20 -1.71 -0.31
CA ASP A 108 2.14 -0.69 -0.35
C ASP A 108 2.70 0.71 -0.58
N GLY A 109 3.70 1.12 0.19
CA GLY A 109 4.27 2.46 0.10
C GLY A 109 5.04 2.70 -1.21
N VAL A 110 5.73 1.68 -1.71
CA VAL A 110 6.37 1.75 -3.05
C VAL A 110 5.30 1.91 -4.14
N GLY A 111 4.18 1.20 -3.99
CA GLY A 111 3.04 1.33 -4.90
C GLY A 111 2.49 2.75 -4.92
N LEU A 112 2.26 3.35 -3.75
CA LEU A 112 1.79 4.73 -3.61
C LEU A 112 2.77 5.73 -4.25
N VAL A 113 4.05 5.65 -3.91
CA VAL A 113 5.08 6.57 -4.45
C VAL A 113 5.16 6.50 -5.97
N ARG A 114 5.12 5.30 -6.54
CA ARG A 114 5.15 5.15 -8.00
C ARG A 114 3.91 5.72 -8.67
N ASP A 115 2.75 5.51 -8.07
CA ASP A 115 1.52 6.04 -8.63
C ASP A 115 1.44 7.57 -8.55
N LEU A 116 1.86 8.17 -7.43
CA LEU A 116 2.01 9.63 -7.31
C LEU A 116 2.94 10.20 -8.40
N LYS A 117 4.11 9.59 -8.61
CA LYS A 117 5.05 9.99 -9.66
C LYS A 117 4.47 9.84 -11.06
N ARG A 118 3.70 8.79 -11.32
CA ARG A 118 2.97 8.58 -12.58
C ARG A 118 1.95 9.69 -12.86
N HIS A 119 1.37 10.27 -11.81
CA HIS A 119 0.48 11.42 -11.89
C HIS A 119 1.23 12.78 -11.90
N GLY A 120 2.56 12.77 -12.03
CA GLY A 120 3.37 13.98 -12.19
C GLY A 120 3.76 14.65 -10.87
N VAL A 121 3.52 14.02 -9.71
CA VAL A 121 3.92 14.59 -8.42
C VAL A 121 5.44 14.55 -8.29
N THR A 122 6.06 15.70 -8.11
CA THR A 122 7.46 15.80 -7.67
C THR A 122 7.47 15.76 -6.15
N LEU A 123 7.86 14.62 -5.57
CA LEU A 123 7.85 14.41 -4.13
C LEU A 123 9.02 15.08 -3.42
N ALA A 124 10.19 15.16 -4.07
CA ALA A 124 11.36 15.84 -3.52
C ALA A 124 11.06 17.33 -3.29
N GLY A 125 11.26 17.81 -2.07
CA GLY A 125 10.97 19.18 -1.68
C GLY A 125 9.46 19.51 -1.54
N ALA A 126 8.56 18.56 -1.78
CA ALA A 126 7.11 18.76 -1.63
C ALA A 126 6.68 18.84 -0.17
N ARG A 127 5.58 19.52 0.08
CA ARG A 127 4.87 19.51 1.37
C ARG A 127 3.74 18.50 1.29
N LEU A 128 3.82 17.45 2.08
CA LEU A 128 2.90 16.33 2.06
C LEU A 128 2.01 16.34 3.31
N LEU A 129 0.73 16.06 3.12
CA LEU A 129 -0.21 15.77 4.20
C LEU A 129 -0.73 14.34 4.04
N VAL A 130 -0.65 13.57 5.12
CA VAL A 130 -1.22 12.22 5.19
C VAL A 130 -2.30 12.19 6.26
N LEU A 131 -3.52 11.84 5.86
CA LEU A 131 -4.68 11.74 6.75
C LEU A 131 -4.82 10.32 7.25
N GLY A 132 -4.89 10.18 8.59
CA GLY A 132 -4.99 8.92 9.29
C GLY A 132 -3.68 8.51 9.97
N ALA A 133 -3.78 7.59 10.93
CA ALA A 133 -2.64 7.03 11.67
C ALA A 133 -2.81 5.51 11.89
N GLY A 134 -3.41 4.83 10.94
CA GLY A 134 -3.58 3.37 10.94
C GLY A 134 -2.43 2.64 10.24
N GLY A 135 -2.52 1.31 10.19
CA GLY A 135 -1.49 0.45 9.58
C GLY A 135 -1.22 0.75 8.11
N ALA A 136 -2.25 1.14 7.34
CA ALA A 136 -2.07 1.52 5.94
C ALA A 136 -1.19 2.78 5.81
N VAL A 137 -1.43 3.81 6.64
CA VAL A 137 -0.61 5.02 6.68
C VAL A 137 0.80 4.69 7.13
N ARG A 138 0.96 3.91 8.21
CA ARG A 138 2.28 3.48 8.69
C ARG A 138 3.12 2.83 7.58
N GLY A 139 2.49 2.01 6.74
CA GLY A 139 3.14 1.29 5.64
C GLY A 139 3.66 2.17 4.51
N VAL A 140 3.19 3.41 4.38
CA VAL A 140 3.59 4.32 3.29
C VAL A 140 4.56 5.42 3.71
N LEU A 141 4.76 5.65 5.02
CA LEU A 141 5.58 6.77 5.51
C LEU A 141 7.05 6.65 5.11
N GLU A 142 7.68 5.47 5.29
CA GLU A 142 9.10 5.31 4.92
C GLU A 142 9.35 5.57 3.43
N PRO A 143 8.61 4.95 2.48
CA PRO A 143 8.77 5.24 1.06
C PRO A 143 8.50 6.70 0.69
N LEU A 144 7.55 7.39 1.35
CA LEU A 144 7.32 8.81 1.12
C LEU A 144 8.48 9.66 1.63
N LEU A 145 9.00 9.37 2.82
CA LEU A 145 10.15 10.10 3.39
C LEU A 145 11.44 9.85 2.61
N ALA A 146 11.61 8.66 2.03
CA ALA A 146 12.74 8.34 1.16
C ALA A 146 12.80 9.18 -0.12
N GLU A 147 11.70 9.85 -0.48
CA GLU A 147 11.65 10.81 -1.60
C GLU A 147 12.09 12.23 -1.20
N GLU A 148 12.54 12.43 0.03
CA GLU A 148 13.06 13.70 0.55
C GLU A 148 12.06 14.88 0.42
N PRO A 149 10.80 14.74 0.90
CA PRO A 149 9.87 15.85 0.92
C PRO A 149 10.39 16.98 1.84
N ALA A 150 10.01 18.23 1.56
CA ALA A 150 10.34 19.35 2.45
C ALA A 150 9.70 19.20 3.83
N SER A 151 8.50 18.61 3.89
CA SER A 151 7.81 18.25 5.13
C SER A 151 6.73 17.22 4.88
N LEU A 152 6.46 16.38 5.88
CA LEU A 152 5.34 15.46 5.90
C LEU A 152 4.57 15.65 7.21
N LEU A 153 3.29 16.02 7.11
CA LEU A 153 2.40 16.09 8.28
C LEU A 153 1.46 14.87 8.27
N VAL A 154 1.42 14.15 9.37
CA VAL A 154 0.40 13.13 9.62
C VAL A 154 -0.69 13.75 10.47
N ALA A 155 -1.93 13.81 9.98
CA ALA A 155 -3.06 14.33 10.72
C ALA A 155 -4.11 13.24 10.98
N ASN A 156 -4.57 13.15 12.23
CA ASN A 156 -5.54 12.13 12.63
C ASN A 156 -6.53 12.68 13.67
N ARG A 157 -7.74 12.14 13.68
CA ARG A 157 -8.78 12.49 14.67
C ARG A 157 -8.27 12.41 16.12
N THR A 158 -7.43 11.41 16.42
CA THR A 158 -6.73 11.30 17.70
C THR A 158 -5.29 11.78 17.50
N ALA A 159 -5.00 13.03 17.85
CA ALA A 159 -3.70 13.67 17.64
C ALA A 159 -2.54 12.82 18.18
N ALA A 160 -2.65 12.30 19.40
CA ALA A 160 -1.62 11.49 20.03
C ALA A 160 -1.21 10.25 19.22
N LYS A 161 -2.12 9.68 18.40
CA LYS A 161 -1.76 8.56 17.49
C LYS A 161 -0.89 9.02 16.34
N ALA A 162 -1.17 10.18 15.76
CA ALA A 162 -0.37 10.76 14.69
C ALA A 162 1.00 11.22 15.20
N GLU A 163 1.05 11.83 16.39
CA GLU A 163 2.29 12.26 17.04
C GLU A 163 3.21 11.07 17.34
N ALA A 164 2.65 9.99 17.91
CA ALA A 164 3.39 8.76 18.18
C ALA A 164 3.90 8.12 16.88
N LEU A 165 3.04 8.07 15.85
CA LEU A 165 3.42 7.53 14.56
C LEU A 165 4.54 8.35 13.91
N ALA A 166 4.44 9.68 13.89
CA ALA A 166 5.49 10.56 13.36
C ALA A 166 6.81 10.40 14.13
N ALA A 167 6.75 10.24 15.46
CA ALA A 167 7.94 10.03 16.29
C ALA A 167 8.74 8.78 15.88
N ASP A 168 8.08 7.70 15.46
CA ASP A 168 8.72 6.46 15.00
C ASP A 168 9.52 6.64 13.68
N PHE A 169 9.23 7.70 12.91
CA PHE A 169 9.83 7.93 11.58
C PHE A 169 10.72 9.18 11.49
N ARG A 170 10.88 9.94 12.60
CA ARG A 170 11.62 11.23 12.58
C ARG A 170 13.09 11.13 12.16
N GLU A 171 13.70 9.95 12.30
CA GLU A 171 15.08 9.72 11.83
C GLU A 171 15.20 9.72 10.30
N LEU A 172 14.08 9.60 9.57
CA LEU A 172 14.06 9.44 8.11
C LEU A 172 13.84 10.76 7.37
N GLY A 173 13.42 11.82 8.05
CA GLY A 173 13.16 13.10 7.42
C GLY A 173 12.27 14.02 8.27
N GLU A 174 11.89 15.14 7.68
CA GLU A 174 11.04 16.14 8.32
C GLU A 174 9.59 15.65 8.37
N ILE A 175 9.20 15.11 9.51
CA ILE A 175 7.87 14.58 9.77
C ILE A 175 7.31 15.08 11.09
N ALA A 176 6.03 15.50 11.07
CA ALA A 176 5.27 15.89 12.26
C ALA A 176 3.93 15.13 12.31
N GLY A 177 3.36 15.04 13.49
CA GLY A 177 2.03 14.47 13.73
C GLY A 177 1.16 15.43 14.53
N GLY A 178 -0.16 15.35 14.33
CA GLY A 178 -1.10 16.16 15.09
C GLY A 178 -2.58 15.83 14.83
N GLY A 179 -3.45 16.64 15.41
CA GLY A 179 -4.88 16.65 15.09
C GLY A 179 -5.17 17.34 13.76
N PHE A 180 -6.44 17.38 13.35
CA PHE A 180 -6.83 18.13 12.15
C PHE A 180 -6.68 19.65 12.32
N ASP A 181 -6.62 20.13 13.55
CA ASP A 181 -6.31 21.53 13.90
C ASP A 181 -4.83 21.91 13.66
N ALA A 182 -3.94 20.93 13.57
CA ALA A 182 -2.55 21.13 13.20
C ALA A 182 -2.35 21.32 11.67
N VAL A 183 -3.38 21.07 10.87
CA VAL A 183 -3.32 21.21 9.42
C VAL A 183 -3.40 22.69 9.05
N VAL A 184 -2.25 23.31 8.81
CA VAL A 184 -2.12 24.72 8.45
C VAL A 184 -1.29 24.91 7.19
N GLY A 185 -1.67 25.89 6.37
CA GLY A 185 -0.98 26.20 5.11
C GLY A 185 -1.42 25.31 3.95
N GLN A 186 -0.60 25.25 2.91
CA GLN A 186 -0.91 24.53 1.68
C GLN A 186 0.03 23.34 1.49
N PHE A 187 -0.48 22.28 0.86
CA PHE A 187 0.22 21.05 0.56
C PHE A 187 0.20 20.74 -0.93
N ASP A 188 1.29 20.18 -1.43
CA ASP A 188 1.44 19.79 -2.84
C ASP A 188 0.76 18.43 -3.12
N ALA A 189 0.69 17.58 -2.10
CA ALA A 189 -0.13 16.36 -2.14
C ALA A 189 -0.78 16.10 -0.78
N VAL A 190 -2.07 15.74 -0.81
CA VAL A 190 -2.86 15.33 0.35
C VAL A 190 -3.31 13.90 0.14
N ILE A 191 -2.85 12.99 0.99
CA ILE A 191 -3.04 11.55 0.88
C ILE A 191 -4.01 11.10 1.96
N ASN A 192 -5.18 10.63 1.58
CA ASN A 192 -6.15 10.07 2.51
C ASN A 192 -5.93 8.57 2.70
N GLY A 193 -5.46 8.19 3.89
CA GLY A 193 -5.33 6.80 4.33
C GLY A 193 -6.36 6.39 5.39
N THR A 194 -7.44 7.18 5.54
CA THR A 194 -8.53 6.86 6.48
C THR A 194 -9.60 6.00 5.81
N SER A 195 -10.34 5.25 6.60
CA SER A 195 -11.55 4.55 6.14
C SER A 195 -12.81 5.45 6.16
N ALA A 196 -12.69 6.72 6.53
CA ALA A 196 -13.82 7.64 6.65
C ALA A 196 -14.58 7.78 5.32
N SER A 197 -13.86 7.86 4.20
CA SER A 197 -14.47 7.96 2.86
C SER A 197 -15.37 6.77 2.51
N LEU A 198 -15.10 5.58 3.04
CA LEU A 198 -15.95 4.38 2.85
C LEU A 198 -17.27 4.50 3.63
N ALA A 199 -17.24 5.20 4.76
CA ALA A 199 -18.43 5.49 5.56
C ALA A 199 -19.21 6.72 5.04
N GLY A 200 -18.68 7.40 4.00
CA GLY A 200 -19.26 8.64 3.48
C GLY A 200 -18.88 9.87 4.29
N ASP A 201 -17.90 9.75 5.19
CA ASP A 201 -17.46 10.84 6.05
C ASP A 201 -16.24 11.56 5.48
N LEU A 202 -16.19 12.89 5.68
CA LEU A 202 -15.04 13.72 5.36
C LEU A 202 -14.38 14.18 6.68
N PRO A 203 -13.06 14.06 6.83
CA PRO A 203 -12.35 14.72 7.93
C PRO A 203 -12.57 16.24 7.91
N PRO A 204 -12.59 16.92 9.06
CA PRO A 204 -12.74 18.38 9.12
C PRO A 204 -11.45 19.06 8.64
N LEU A 205 -11.34 19.28 7.33
CA LEU A 205 -10.19 19.88 6.67
C LEU A 205 -10.42 21.38 6.44
N PRO A 206 -9.37 22.23 6.57
CA PRO A 206 -9.48 23.65 6.33
C PRO A 206 -9.65 23.97 4.84
N GLU A 207 -10.31 25.08 4.55
CA GLU A 207 -10.31 25.68 3.22
C GLU A 207 -8.89 26.14 2.84
N GLY A 208 -8.56 26.12 1.54
CA GLY A 208 -7.26 26.57 1.04
C GLY A 208 -6.10 25.59 1.33
N LEU A 209 -6.43 24.35 1.64
CA LEU A 209 -5.49 23.26 1.95
C LEU A 209 -4.55 22.92 0.77
N PHE A 210 -5.01 23.05 -0.46
CA PHE A 210 -4.29 22.62 -1.65
C PHE A 210 -3.43 23.75 -2.23
N ALA A 211 -2.17 23.48 -2.51
CA ALA A 211 -1.33 24.33 -3.32
C ALA A 211 -1.82 24.33 -4.79
N PRO A 212 -1.41 25.31 -5.62
CA PRO A 212 -1.72 25.25 -7.05
C PRO A 212 -1.26 23.91 -7.65
N GLU A 213 -2.11 23.27 -8.45
CA GLU A 213 -1.89 21.98 -9.09
C GLU A 213 -1.70 20.78 -8.12
N ALA A 214 -2.06 20.95 -6.85
CA ALA A 214 -1.95 19.90 -5.85
C ALA A 214 -2.77 18.66 -6.21
N ILE A 215 -2.26 17.50 -5.79
CA ILE A 215 -2.96 16.22 -5.91
C ILE A 215 -3.66 15.87 -4.60
N ALA A 216 -4.92 15.47 -4.71
CA ALA A 216 -5.66 14.78 -3.66
C ALA A 216 -5.68 13.28 -3.99
N TYR A 217 -5.00 12.50 -3.19
CA TYR A 217 -4.88 11.05 -3.35
C TYR A 217 -5.72 10.33 -2.30
N ASP A 218 -6.66 9.49 -2.70
CA ASP A 218 -7.34 8.58 -1.77
C ASP A 218 -6.79 7.17 -1.93
N MET A 219 -6.31 6.54 -0.86
CA MET A 219 -5.82 5.16 -0.91
C MET A 219 -6.96 4.16 -1.16
N MET A 220 -8.21 4.58 -1.05
CA MET A 220 -9.39 3.83 -1.50
C MET A 220 -9.64 4.07 -2.99
N TYR A 221 -10.29 3.11 -3.64
CA TYR A 221 -10.70 3.20 -5.05
C TYR A 221 -12.10 2.59 -5.24
N GLY A 222 -12.77 2.97 -6.32
CA GLY A 222 -14.08 2.45 -6.67
C GLY A 222 -14.53 2.88 -8.06
N ALA A 223 -15.75 2.51 -8.44
CA ALA A 223 -16.37 2.96 -9.68
C ALA A 223 -16.62 4.48 -9.65
N GLU A 224 -17.01 5.01 -8.49
CA GLU A 224 -17.28 6.42 -8.27
C GLU A 224 -16.20 7.07 -7.38
N PRO A 225 -15.91 8.37 -7.58
CA PRO A 225 -15.00 9.09 -6.69
C PRO A 225 -15.48 9.09 -5.24
N THR A 226 -14.55 8.94 -4.30
CA THR A 226 -14.86 9.01 -2.86
C THR A 226 -15.33 10.39 -2.44
N VAL A 227 -15.93 10.50 -1.26
CA VAL A 227 -16.35 11.80 -0.68
C VAL A 227 -15.15 12.75 -0.59
N PHE A 228 -14.00 12.27 -0.16
CA PHE A 228 -12.77 13.07 -0.10
C PHE A 228 -12.36 13.60 -1.49
N LEU A 229 -12.36 12.76 -2.52
CA LEU A 229 -11.96 13.18 -3.87
C LEU A 229 -12.94 14.18 -4.47
N ARG A 230 -14.26 14.02 -4.26
CA ARG A 230 -15.25 15.00 -4.70
C ARG A 230 -15.04 16.37 -4.03
N TRP A 231 -14.87 16.37 -2.71
CA TRP A 231 -14.56 17.57 -1.95
C TRP A 231 -13.27 18.24 -2.45
N ALA A 232 -12.22 17.46 -2.69
CA ALA A 232 -10.93 17.96 -3.16
C ALA A 232 -11.04 18.67 -4.53
N VAL A 233 -11.83 18.12 -5.46
CA VAL A 233 -12.11 18.77 -6.77
C VAL A 233 -12.78 20.12 -6.58
N GLU A 234 -13.77 20.24 -5.70
CA GLU A 234 -14.44 21.50 -5.39
C GLU A 234 -13.47 22.54 -4.79
N HIS A 235 -12.35 22.09 -4.20
CA HIS A 235 -11.31 22.93 -3.61
C HIS A 235 -10.04 23.07 -4.50
N GLY A 236 -10.16 22.70 -5.78
CA GLY A 236 -9.13 22.96 -6.81
C GLY A 236 -8.01 21.94 -6.91
N ALA A 237 -8.10 20.79 -6.23
CA ALA A 237 -7.11 19.72 -6.34
C ALA A 237 -7.42 18.74 -7.48
N GLN A 238 -6.41 18.09 -8.01
CA GLN A 238 -6.53 16.99 -8.97
C GLN A 238 -6.80 15.67 -8.22
N PRO A 239 -7.93 14.98 -8.47
CA PRO A 239 -8.26 13.75 -7.75
C PRO A 239 -7.55 12.54 -8.33
N VAL A 240 -7.00 11.70 -7.46
CA VAL A 240 -6.42 10.39 -7.79
C VAL A 240 -6.88 9.37 -6.77
N ASP A 241 -7.43 8.24 -7.23
CA ASP A 241 -7.80 7.12 -6.35
C ASP A 241 -6.70 6.04 -6.26
N GLY A 242 -6.86 5.12 -5.32
CA GLY A 242 -5.87 4.11 -4.98
C GLY A 242 -5.72 2.94 -5.96
N LEU A 243 -6.43 2.93 -7.10
CA LEU A 243 -6.34 1.83 -8.07
C LEU A 243 -4.92 1.69 -8.62
N GLY A 244 -4.22 2.81 -8.88
CA GLY A 244 -2.83 2.78 -9.32
C GLY A 244 -1.90 2.20 -8.26
N MET A 245 -2.05 2.59 -7.00
CA MET A 245 -1.30 2.01 -5.88
C MET A 245 -1.51 0.49 -5.79
N LEU A 246 -2.73 0.00 -5.99
CA LEU A 246 -3.03 -1.43 -6.01
C LEU A 246 -2.22 -2.17 -7.08
N VAL A 247 -2.15 -1.63 -8.28
CA VAL A 247 -1.43 -2.28 -9.40
C VAL A 247 0.08 -2.19 -9.21
N GLU A 248 0.59 -1.03 -8.79
CA GLU A 248 2.03 -0.80 -8.59
C GLU A 248 2.61 -1.65 -7.44
N GLN A 249 1.88 -1.81 -6.32
CA GLN A 249 2.32 -2.68 -5.23
C GLN A 249 2.34 -4.16 -5.65
N ALA A 250 1.38 -4.59 -6.48
CA ALA A 250 1.36 -5.94 -7.02
C ALA A 250 2.52 -6.17 -8.00
N ALA A 251 2.86 -5.18 -8.81
CA ALA A 251 4.02 -5.25 -9.72
C ALA A 251 5.34 -5.34 -8.94
N GLU A 252 5.45 -4.68 -7.78
CA GLU A 252 6.60 -4.81 -6.90
C GLU A 252 6.70 -6.21 -6.30
N SER A 253 5.60 -6.79 -5.81
CA SER A 253 5.57 -8.16 -5.31
C SER A 253 5.94 -9.17 -6.40
N PHE A 254 5.39 -9.00 -7.61
CA PHE A 254 5.73 -9.82 -8.76
C PHE A 254 7.22 -9.75 -9.10
N PHE A 255 7.79 -8.54 -9.10
CA PHE A 255 9.23 -8.33 -9.33
C PHE A 255 10.08 -9.05 -8.28
N GLN A 256 9.71 -9.01 -7.02
CA GLN A 256 10.43 -9.71 -5.94
C GLN A 256 10.39 -11.22 -6.10
N TRP A 257 9.27 -11.78 -6.56
CA TRP A 257 9.15 -13.22 -6.79
C TRP A 257 9.84 -13.70 -8.06
N ARG A 258 9.80 -12.92 -9.14
CA ARG A 258 10.19 -13.37 -10.49
C ARG A 258 11.42 -12.67 -11.07
N GLY A 259 11.88 -11.57 -10.45
CA GLY A 259 12.97 -10.75 -10.97
C GLY A 259 12.62 -9.96 -12.24
N LYS A 260 11.37 -10.03 -12.71
CA LYS A 260 10.88 -9.33 -13.88
C LYS A 260 9.85 -8.28 -13.47
N ARG A 261 10.00 -7.06 -13.97
CA ARG A 261 9.05 -5.98 -13.70
C ARG A 261 8.02 -5.89 -14.82
N PRO A 262 6.73 -6.14 -14.51
CA PRO A 262 5.69 -6.02 -15.51
C PRO A 262 5.33 -4.55 -15.79
N ALA A 263 4.71 -4.29 -16.94
CA ALA A 263 4.14 -3.00 -17.27
C ALA A 263 2.77 -2.83 -16.59
N THR A 264 2.63 -1.79 -15.76
CA THR A 264 1.42 -1.55 -14.96
C THR A 264 0.31 -0.83 -15.73
N GLY A 265 0.67 0.04 -16.68
CA GLY A 265 -0.27 0.86 -17.44
C GLY A 265 -1.39 0.08 -18.13
N PRO A 266 -1.11 -0.96 -18.93
CA PRO A 266 -2.16 -1.77 -19.57
C PRO A 266 -3.11 -2.43 -18.58
N VAL A 267 -2.58 -2.95 -17.46
CA VAL A 267 -3.38 -3.61 -16.42
C VAL A 267 -4.28 -2.61 -15.70
N LEU A 268 -3.74 -1.44 -15.36
CA LEU A 268 -4.51 -0.36 -14.76
C LEU A 268 -5.67 0.08 -15.67
N LYS A 269 -5.39 0.26 -16.96
CA LYS A 269 -6.42 0.62 -17.94
C LYS A 269 -7.53 -0.42 -18.01
N ALA A 270 -7.17 -1.71 -18.07
CA ALA A 270 -8.15 -2.80 -18.10
C ALA A 270 -9.01 -2.86 -16.83
N LEU A 271 -8.39 -2.71 -15.64
CA LEU A 271 -9.11 -2.71 -14.38
C LEU A 271 -10.06 -1.51 -14.26
N ARG A 272 -9.64 -0.31 -14.68
CA ARG A 272 -10.50 0.88 -14.66
C ARG A 272 -11.79 0.68 -15.48
N HIS A 273 -11.73 -0.04 -16.60
CA HIS A 273 -12.91 -0.34 -17.41
C HIS A 273 -13.82 -1.41 -16.79
N SER A 274 -13.33 -2.16 -15.79
CA SER A 274 -14.06 -3.25 -15.12
C SER A 274 -14.65 -2.85 -13.75
N LEU A 275 -14.44 -1.61 -13.31
CA LEU A 275 -15.06 -1.03 -12.11
C LEU A 275 -16.39 -0.40 -12.46
#